data_ea119c1612714a257dae5f207f34d6bb
#
_entry.id   ea119c1612714a257dae5f207f34d6bb
#
_cell.length_a   1.000
_cell.length_b   1.000
_cell.length_c   1.000
_cell.angle_alpha   90.00
_cell.angle_beta   90.00
_cell.angle_gamma   90.00
#
_symmetry.space_group_name_H-M   'P 1'
#
loop_
_entity.id
_entity.type
_entity.pdbx_description
1 polymer ?
#
loop_
_entity_poly.entity_id
_entity_poly.type
_entity_poly.pdbx_seq_one_letter_code
_entity_poly.pdbx_strand_id
1 'polypeptide(L)'
;MLVAQHNMEEISIMEDENFRIKMAELDVAQIWVCPSFNHGFDFTDGAWETLEGFLKDLTSVSGYTELASAPLIGIGHSAAASWPYYLAAYMPDRTLACISVSGQWPYVRDKWLNLDIWGERNIDYIPCLETMGEYESAHTWSNEGLKERKEHPLLPLSMLACPAEGHFAYSPGKAEYI
;
A
#
# COMPACT_ATOMS: atom_id res chain seq x y z
N MET A 1 1.08 11.80 3.31
CA MET A 1 1.52 11.71 1.90
C MET A 1 1.25 10.31 1.40
N LEU A 2 0.64 10.17 0.23
CA LEU A 2 0.44 8.89 -0.45
C LEU A 2 1.65 8.57 -1.32
N VAL A 3 2.22 7.39 -1.14
CA VAL A 3 3.38 6.91 -1.92
C VAL A 3 2.98 5.63 -2.64
N ALA A 4 2.91 5.70 -3.96
CA ALA A 4 2.65 4.57 -4.83
C ALA A 4 3.97 4.05 -5.42
N GLN A 5 4.26 2.78 -5.17
CA GLN A 5 5.39 2.12 -5.81
C GLN A 5 4.93 1.50 -7.13
N HIS A 6 5.57 1.91 -8.22
CA HIS A 6 5.18 1.46 -9.54
C HIS A 6 5.23 -0.05 -9.70
N ASN A 7 4.11 -0.59 -10.15
CA ASN A 7 4.01 -1.90 -10.77
C ASN A 7 3.05 -1.83 -11.96
N MET A 8 1.74 -1.61 -11.76
CA MET A 8 0.77 -1.54 -12.86
C MET A 8 -0.42 -0.61 -12.58
N GLU A 9 -1.41 -1.06 -11.79
CA GLU A 9 -2.72 -0.40 -11.68
C GLU A 9 -2.74 0.80 -10.74
N GLU A 10 -1.76 0.94 -9.88
CA GLU A 10 -1.67 2.08 -8.97
C GLU A 10 -1.64 3.42 -9.70
N ILE A 11 -1.08 3.46 -10.92
CA ILE A 11 -1.06 4.69 -11.71
C ILE A 11 -2.46 5.09 -12.16
N SER A 12 -3.32 4.14 -12.51
CA SER A 12 -4.70 4.42 -12.92
C SER A 12 -5.51 5.05 -11.78
N ILE A 13 -5.25 4.65 -10.53
CA ILE A 13 -5.84 5.26 -9.34
C ILE A 13 -5.25 6.65 -9.11
N MET A 14 -3.94 6.79 -9.16
CA MET A 14 -3.22 8.05 -8.93
C MET A 14 -3.54 9.13 -9.97
N GLU A 15 -3.89 8.75 -11.20
CA GLU A 15 -4.27 9.67 -12.28
C GLU A 15 -5.77 9.95 -12.35
N ASP A 16 -6.61 9.23 -11.60
CA ASP A 16 -8.05 9.52 -11.53
C ASP A 16 -8.29 10.95 -11.05
N GLU A 17 -9.10 11.70 -11.80
CA GLU A 17 -9.33 13.12 -11.52
C GLU A 17 -10.01 13.34 -10.16
N ASN A 18 -11.03 12.54 -9.84
CA ASN A 18 -11.75 12.67 -8.57
C ASN A 18 -10.88 12.28 -7.39
N PHE A 19 -10.07 11.23 -7.54
CA PHE A 19 -9.09 10.83 -6.54
C PHE A 19 -8.08 11.94 -6.25
N ARG A 20 -7.54 12.56 -7.30
CA ARG A 20 -6.58 13.68 -7.16
C ARG A 20 -7.22 14.90 -6.50
N ILE A 21 -8.45 15.24 -6.88
CA ILE A 21 -9.20 16.33 -6.22
C ILE A 21 -9.37 16.01 -4.75
N LYS A 22 -9.75 14.79 -4.42
CA LYS A 22 -9.97 14.38 -3.04
C LYS A 22 -8.69 14.41 -2.20
N MET A 23 -7.58 13.95 -2.76
CA MET A 23 -6.27 14.05 -2.09
C MET A 23 -5.88 15.51 -1.84
N ALA A 24 -6.14 16.41 -2.80
CA ALA A 24 -5.89 17.84 -2.63
C ALA A 24 -6.77 18.47 -1.53
N GLU A 25 -8.06 18.10 -1.45
CA GLU A 25 -8.97 18.55 -0.39
C GLU A 25 -8.52 18.09 1.01
N LEU A 26 -7.83 16.95 1.09
CA LEU A 26 -7.31 16.38 2.33
C LEU A 26 -5.87 16.82 2.65
N ASP A 27 -5.29 17.71 1.86
CA ASP A 27 -3.87 18.13 1.96
C ASP A 27 -2.90 16.94 1.86
N VAL A 28 -3.24 15.92 1.07
CA VAL A 28 -2.41 14.72 0.86
C VAL A 28 -1.62 14.85 -0.43
N ALA A 29 -0.31 15.07 -0.30
CA ALA A 29 0.60 14.99 -1.45
C ALA A 29 0.64 13.55 -2.01
N GLN A 30 0.73 13.41 -3.33
CA GLN A 30 0.80 12.13 -4.02
C GLN A 30 2.16 11.99 -4.71
N ILE A 31 2.77 10.82 -4.56
CA ILE A 31 4.03 10.47 -5.20
C ILE A 31 3.90 9.12 -5.87
N TRP A 32 4.20 9.05 -7.15
CA TRP A 32 4.33 7.82 -7.89
C TRP A 32 5.80 7.58 -8.22
N VAL A 33 6.36 6.51 -7.67
CA VAL A 33 7.79 6.17 -7.82
C VAL A 33 7.97 5.20 -8.97
N CYS A 34 8.56 5.67 -10.05
CA CYS A 34 8.81 4.90 -11.27
C CYS A 34 10.22 5.20 -11.81
N PRO A 35 11.07 4.19 -12.05
CA PRO A 35 10.86 2.78 -11.69
C PRO A 35 10.81 2.57 -10.17
N SER A 36 10.41 1.38 -9.74
CA SER A 36 10.37 1.06 -8.32
C SER A 36 11.76 1.19 -7.68
N PHE A 37 11.82 1.68 -6.45
CA PHE A 37 13.07 1.99 -5.77
C PHE A 37 13.72 0.77 -5.09
N ASN A 38 13.03 -0.37 -5.02
CA ASN A 38 13.55 -1.60 -4.44
C ASN A 38 13.13 -2.84 -5.25
N HIS A 39 13.99 -3.85 -5.27
CA HIS A 39 13.70 -5.14 -5.87
C HIS A 39 12.80 -5.96 -4.94
N GLY A 40 11.88 -6.74 -5.52
CA GLY A 40 10.98 -7.62 -4.77
C GLY A 40 9.91 -6.90 -3.95
N PHE A 41 9.86 -5.58 -3.99
CA PHE A 41 8.90 -4.75 -3.26
C PHE A 41 8.85 -5.01 -1.75
N ASP A 42 9.93 -5.53 -1.18
CA ASP A 42 10.14 -5.61 0.24
C ASP A 42 10.92 -4.39 0.77
N PHE A 43 11.14 -4.32 2.06
CA PHE A 43 11.84 -3.19 2.69
C PHE A 43 13.21 -3.60 3.23
N THR A 44 13.82 -4.64 2.66
CA THR A 44 15.15 -5.11 2.99
C THR A 44 16.24 -4.31 2.25
N ASP A 45 17.50 -4.60 2.56
CA ASP A 45 18.70 -4.08 1.87
C ASP A 45 18.77 -2.54 1.78
N GLY A 46 18.37 -1.83 2.82
CA GLY A 46 18.45 -0.37 2.88
C GLY A 46 17.36 0.36 2.10
N ALA A 47 16.28 -0.31 1.73
CA ALA A 47 15.18 0.31 1.01
C ALA A 47 14.51 1.46 1.80
N TRP A 48 14.44 1.35 3.12
CA TRP A 48 13.89 2.41 3.96
C TRP A 48 14.80 3.65 3.99
N GLU A 49 16.12 3.49 4.03
CA GLU A 49 17.08 4.59 3.92
C GLU A 49 17.00 5.25 2.54
N THR A 50 16.80 4.45 1.50
CA THR A 50 16.59 4.94 0.13
C THR A 50 15.32 5.77 0.05
N LEU A 51 14.21 5.33 0.63
CA LEU A 51 12.97 6.10 0.70
C LEU A 51 13.16 7.41 1.47
N GLU A 52 13.80 7.38 2.63
CA GLU A 52 14.08 8.59 3.41
C GLU A 52 14.97 9.58 2.65
N GLY A 53 15.99 9.09 1.95
CA GLY A 53 16.85 9.90 1.08
C GLY A 53 16.04 10.56 -0.03
N PHE A 54 15.21 9.78 -0.72
CA PHE A 54 14.31 10.25 -1.76
C PHE A 54 13.35 11.34 -1.26
N LEU A 55 12.76 11.19 -0.07
CA LEU A 55 11.87 12.19 0.51
C LEU A 55 12.59 13.49 0.88
N LYS A 56 13.84 13.40 1.33
CA LYS A 56 14.69 14.59 1.56
C LYS A 56 15.03 15.32 0.26
N ASP A 57 15.37 14.58 -0.79
CA ASP A 57 15.64 15.16 -2.10
C ASP A 57 14.39 15.85 -2.66
N LEU A 58 13.23 15.19 -2.52
CA LEU A 58 11.95 15.76 -2.94
C LEU A 58 11.64 17.07 -2.21
N THR A 59 11.95 17.16 -0.92
CA THR A 59 11.85 18.39 -0.13
C THR A 59 12.67 19.53 -0.76
N SER A 60 13.92 19.21 -1.14
CA SER A 60 14.84 20.19 -1.72
C SER A 60 14.38 20.67 -3.10
N VAL A 61 13.79 19.77 -3.91
CA VAL A 61 13.33 20.11 -5.26
C VAL A 61 12.00 20.84 -5.26
N SER A 62 11.07 20.43 -4.38
CA SER A 62 9.72 21.01 -4.33
C SER A 62 9.62 22.27 -3.49
N GLY A 63 10.51 22.46 -2.52
CA GLY A 63 10.45 23.53 -1.53
C GLY A 63 9.49 23.25 -0.35
N TYR A 64 8.80 22.10 -0.35
CA TYR A 64 7.90 21.69 0.74
C TYR A 64 8.70 20.93 1.81
N THR A 65 9.15 21.63 2.83
CA THR A 65 10.04 21.08 3.87
C THR A 65 9.41 19.98 4.70
N GLU A 66 8.09 19.99 4.85
CA GLU A 66 7.29 19.00 5.56
C GLU A 66 7.31 17.61 4.95
N LEU A 67 7.62 17.46 3.66
CA LEU A 67 7.67 16.16 3.01
C LEU A 67 8.72 15.22 3.61
N ALA A 68 9.81 15.78 4.13
CA ALA A 68 10.87 15.00 4.79
C ALA A 68 10.36 14.22 6.00
N SER A 69 9.33 14.73 6.69
CA SER A 69 8.78 14.15 7.92
C SER A 69 7.30 13.79 7.83
N ALA A 70 6.68 13.98 6.68
CA ALA A 70 5.25 13.73 6.49
C ALA A 70 4.90 12.27 6.81
N PRO A 71 3.76 12.02 7.48
CA PRO A 71 3.22 10.67 7.60
C PRO A 71 2.92 10.07 6.22
N LEU A 72 3.06 8.74 6.10
CA LEU A 72 2.99 8.02 4.85
C LEU A 72 1.76 7.13 4.75
N ILE A 73 1.19 7.04 3.56
CA ILE A 73 0.23 6.02 3.17
C ILE A 73 0.86 5.26 2.00
N GLY A 74 1.08 3.98 2.15
CA GLY A 74 1.59 3.14 1.07
C GLY A 74 0.46 2.60 0.21
N ILE A 75 0.63 2.61 -1.11
CA ILE A 75 -0.26 1.92 -2.06
C ILE A 75 0.55 1.13 -3.06
N GLY A 76 0.11 -0.07 -3.39
CA GLY A 76 0.76 -0.92 -4.38
C GLY A 76 -0.22 -1.93 -4.98
N HIS A 77 0.06 -2.36 -6.22
CA HIS A 77 -0.74 -3.32 -6.97
C HIS A 77 0.04 -4.62 -7.21
N SER A 78 -0.64 -5.77 -7.13
CA SER A 78 -0.10 -7.08 -7.50
C SER A 78 1.22 -7.39 -6.78
N ALA A 79 2.34 -7.52 -7.47
CA ALA A 79 3.64 -7.76 -6.87
C ALA A 79 4.07 -6.64 -5.90
N ALA A 80 3.69 -5.39 -6.18
CA ALA A 80 3.94 -4.25 -5.29
C ALA A 80 2.91 -4.13 -4.16
N ALA A 81 1.85 -4.93 -4.13
CA ALA A 81 0.79 -4.83 -3.14
C ALA A 81 1.24 -5.20 -1.71
N SER A 82 2.36 -5.88 -1.56
CA SER A 82 2.95 -6.20 -0.26
C SER A 82 3.80 -5.06 0.33
N TRP A 83 4.32 -4.16 -0.50
CA TRP A 83 5.24 -3.13 -0.02
C TRP A 83 4.64 -2.18 1.02
N PRO A 84 3.33 -1.82 0.99
CA PRO A 84 2.73 -1.00 2.05
C PRO A 84 2.84 -1.64 3.43
N TYR A 85 2.75 -2.96 3.51
CA TYR A 85 2.89 -3.71 4.76
C TYR A 85 4.33 -3.71 5.26
N TYR A 86 5.31 -3.83 4.35
CA TYR A 86 6.72 -3.68 4.71
C TYR A 86 7.03 -2.25 5.20
N LEU A 87 6.46 -1.23 4.52
CA LEU A 87 6.55 0.15 4.97
C LEU A 87 6.05 0.27 6.41
N ALA A 88 4.87 -0.26 6.70
CA ALA A 88 4.28 -0.23 8.03
C ALA A 88 5.12 -0.98 9.08
N ALA A 89 5.64 -2.16 8.74
CA ALA A 89 6.46 -2.95 9.65
C ALA A 89 7.81 -2.30 9.98
N TYR A 90 8.41 -1.57 9.05
CA TYR A 90 9.71 -0.92 9.23
C TYR A 90 9.62 0.53 9.70
N MET A 91 8.52 1.22 9.39
CA MET A 91 8.30 2.63 9.74
C MET A 91 6.91 2.82 10.40
N PRO A 92 6.58 2.07 11.47
CA PRO A 92 5.23 2.10 12.07
C PRO A 92 4.83 3.49 12.55
N ASP A 93 5.76 4.22 13.16
CA ASP A 93 5.51 5.57 13.70
C ASP A 93 5.24 6.61 12.60
N ARG A 94 5.50 6.26 11.36
CA ARG A 94 5.36 7.13 10.20
C ARG A 94 4.27 6.69 9.23
N THR A 95 3.75 5.47 9.37
CA THR A 95 2.74 4.91 8.48
C THR A 95 1.34 5.15 9.02
N LEU A 96 0.51 5.86 8.25
CA LEU A 96 -0.90 6.11 8.57
C LEU A 96 -1.81 4.98 8.11
N ALA A 97 -1.55 4.40 6.94
CA ALA A 97 -2.36 3.34 6.38
C ALA A 97 -1.62 2.57 5.29
N CYS A 98 -2.11 1.37 5.00
CA CYS A 98 -1.67 0.50 3.92
C CYS A 98 -2.81 0.26 2.95
N ILE A 99 -2.57 0.40 1.65
CA ILE A 99 -3.54 0.10 0.58
C ILE A 99 -2.92 -0.93 -0.33
N SER A 100 -3.49 -2.12 -0.36
CA SER A 100 -3.05 -3.24 -1.19
C SER A 100 -4.10 -3.52 -2.25
N VAL A 101 -3.72 -3.45 -3.51
CA VAL A 101 -4.62 -3.63 -4.64
C VAL A 101 -4.28 -4.95 -5.34
N SER A 102 -5.23 -5.88 -5.34
CA SER A 102 -5.08 -7.21 -5.96
C SER A 102 -3.86 -7.97 -5.41
N GLY A 103 -3.64 -7.90 -4.11
CA GLY A 103 -2.50 -8.48 -3.42
C GLY A 103 -2.83 -9.59 -2.44
N GLN A 104 -2.00 -9.72 -1.42
CA GLN A 104 -2.15 -10.70 -0.36
C GLN A 104 -2.43 -10.03 0.97
N TRP A 105 -3.09 -10.74 1.88
CA TRP A 105 -3.29 -10.27 3.24
C TRP A 105 -1.96 -10.04 3.96
N PRO A 106 -1.89 -9.10 4.91
CA PRO A 106 -0.63 -8.72 5.55
C PRO A 106 0.17 -9.89 6.15
N TYR A 107 -0.50 -10.82 6.80
CA TYR A 107 0.15 -11.98 7.46
C TYR A 107 -0.07 -13.30 6.75
N VAL A 108 -1.11 -13.43 5.90
CA VAL A 108 -1.29 -14.59 5.02
C VAL A 108 -0.33 -14.46 3.86
N ARG A 109 0.77 -15.15 3.96
CA ARG A 109 1.81 -15.11 2.95
C ARG A 109 1.98 -16.47 2.33
N ASP A 110 1.99 -16.47 1.05
CA ASP A 110 2.46 -17.64 0.37
C ASP A 110 4.01 -17.69 0.40
N LYS A 111 4.57 -18.73 -0.19
CA LYS A 111 6.03 -18.95 -0.24
C LYS A 111 6.85 -17.83 -0.91
N TRP A 112 6.20 -16.87 -1.54
CA TRP A 112 6.88 -15.75 -2.23
C TRP A 112 7.18 -14.58 -1.30
N LEU A 113 6.46 -14.50 -0.19
CA LEU A 113 6.61 -13.43 0.78
C LEU A 113 7.24 -14.02 2.05
N ASN A 114 8.43 -13.57 2.37
CA ASN A 114 9.18 -14.08 3.51
C ASN A 114 8.87 -13.27 4.77
N LEU A 115 8.01 -13.81 5.64
CA LEU A 115 7.69 -13.19 6.94
C LEU A 115 8.89 -13.09 7.87
N ASP A 116 9.87 -13.98 7.71
CA ASP A 116 11.04 -14.00 8.60
C ASP A 116 11.81 -12.68 8.53
N ILE A 117 11.73 -11.94 7.42
CA ILE A 117 12.36 -10.62 7.30
C ILE A 117 11.73 -9.55 8.19
N TRP A 118 10.49 -9.74 8.66
CA TRP A 118 9.89 -8.83 9.63
C TRP A 118 10.45 -9.06 11.04
N GLY A 119 10.96 -10.26 11.35
CA GLY A 119 11.37 -10.62 12.69
C GLY A 119 10.20 -10.50 13.66
N GLU A 120 10.38 -9.73 14.75
CA GLU A 120 9.32 -9.47 15.75
C GLU A 120 8.40 -8.28 15.39
N ARG A 121 8.57 -7.67 14.23
CA ARG A 121 7.76 -6.52 13.81
C ARG A 121 6.33 -6.94 13.50
N ASN A 122 5.40 -6.07 13.79
CA ASN A 122 3.98 -6.21 13.44
C ASN A 122 3.45 -4.87 12.91
N ILE A 123 2.23 -4.90 12.40
CA ILE A 123 1.52 -3.73 11.91
C ILE A 123 0.20 -3.50 12.65
N ASP A 124 0.16 -3.88 13.92
CA ASP A 124 -0.97 -3.64 14.79
C ASP A 124 -1.35 -2.15 14.82
N TYR A 125 -2.64 -1.89 14.88
CA TYR A 125 -3.23 -0.55 14.89
C TYR A 125 -3.04 0.28 13.62
N ILE A 126 -2.35 -0.22 12.58
CA ILE A 126 -2.21 0.48 11.30
C ILE A 126 -3.36 0.06 10.38
N PRO A 127 -4.23 0.98 9.96
CA PRO A 127 -5.32 0.67 9.03
C PRO A 127 -4.82 0.07 7.73
N CYS A 128 -5.39 -1.05 7.34
CA CYS A 128 -5.09 -1.74 6.09
C CYS A 128 -6.36 -1.90 5.27
N LEU A 129 -6.30 -1.50 4.00
CA LEU A 129 -7.33 -1.77 3.00
C LEU A 129 -6.76 -2.74 1.96
N GLU A 130 -7.45 -3.86 1.78
CA GLU A 130 -7.17 -4.82 0.73
C GLU A 130 -8.30 -4.84 -0.28
N THR A 131 -7.98 -4.69 -1.56
CA THR A 131 -8.97 -4.78 -2.64
C THR A 131 -8.68 -5.97 -3.54
N MET A 132 -9.73 -6.62 -4.05
CA MET A 132 -9.61 -7.79 -4.93
C MET A 132 -10.73 -7.81 -5.95
N GLY A 133 -10.41 -8.08 -7.20
CA GLY A 133 -11.39 -8.27 -8.26
C GLY A 133 -12.14 -9.61 -8.11
N GLU A 134 -13.43 -9.61 -8.42
CA GLU A 134 -14.29 -10.81 -8.33
C GLU A 134 -13.74 -11.97 -9.16
N TYR A 135 -13.18 -11.68 -10.33
CA TYR A 135 -12.67 -12.70 -11.26
C TYR A 135 -11.27 -13.22 -10.93
N GLU A 136 -10.66 -12.74 -9.86
CA GLU A 136 -9.37 -13.24 -9.38
C GLU A 136 -9.57 -14.46 -8.46
N SER A 137 -9.85 -14.24 -7.19
CA SER A 137 -10.04 -15.31 -6.21
C SER A 137 -10.90 -14.89 -5.01
N ALA A 138 -11.84 -13.98 -5.25
CA ALA A 138 -12.58 -13.29 -4.20
C ALA A 138 -13.22 -14.19 -3.13
N HIS A 139 -13.71 -15.38 -3.51
CA HIS A 139 -14.36 -16.28 -2.57
C HIS A 139 -13.38 -16.92 -1.56
N THR A 140 -12.18 -17.29 -1.98
CA THR A 140 -11.13 -17.82 -1.10
C THR A 140 -10.45 -16.70 -0.35
N TRP A 141 -10.18 -15.59 -1.03
CA TRP A 141 -9.56 -14.41 -0.50
C TRP A 141 -10.32 -13.84 0.70
N SER A 142 -11.64 -13.67 0.59
CA SER A 142 -12.46 -13.15 1.70
C SER A 142 -12.41 -14.06 2.93
N ASN A 143 -12.40 -15.38 2.76
CA ASN A 143 -12.31 -16.32 3.87
C ASN A 143 -10.94 -16.24 4.57
N GLU A 144 -9.87 -16.08 3.83
CA GLU A 144 -8.53 -15.87 4.38
C GLU A 144 -8.43 -14.56 5.15
N GLY A 145 -8.99 -13.47 4.62
CA GLY A 145 -9.04 -12.18 5.33
C GLY A 145 -9.84 -12.23 6.63
N LEU A 146 -10.96 -12.96 6.64
CA LEU A 146 -11.71 -13.18 7.88
C LEU A 146 -10.93 -13.99 8.92
N LYS A 147 -10.14 -14.96 8.46
CA LYS A 147 -9.24 -15.74 9.32
C LYS A 147 -8.14 -14.83 9.90
N GLU A 148 -7.51 -14.02 9.05
CA GLU A 148 -6.47 -13.09 9.48
C GLU A 148 -6.96 -12.09 10.52
N ARG A 149 -8.13 -11.48 10.30
CA ARG A 149 -8.76 -10.59 11.31
C ARG A 149 -9.01 -11.28 12.65
N LYS A 150 -9.28 -12.58 12.65
CA LYS A 150 -9.45 -13.37 13.87
C LYS A 150 -8.13 -13.67 14.55
N GLU A 151 -7.09 -13.96 13.79
CA GLU A 151 -5.76 -14.30 14.30
C GLU A 151 -4.99 -13.05 14.74
N HIS A 152 -5.25 -11.90 14.09
CA HIS A 152 -4.64 -10.61 14.38
C HIS A 152 -5.70 -9.55 14.75
N PRO A 153 -6.31 -9.66 15.96
CA PRO A 153 -7.46 -8.82 16.33
C PRO A 153 -7.13 -7.33 16.51
N LEU A 154 -5.85 -6.97 16.59
CA LEU A 154 -5.39 -5.59 16.68
C LEU A 154 -5.11 -4.94 15.31
N LEU A 155 -5.22 -5.71 14.23
CA LEU A 155 -5.08 -5.23 12.86
C LEU A 155 -6.41 -4.67 12.36
N PRO A 156 -6.52 -3.35 12.09
CA PRO A 156 -7.71 -2.76 11.50
C PRO A 156 -7.76 -3.06 9.99
N LEU A 157 -8.21 -4.24 9.63
CA LEU A 157 -8.22 -4.74 8.26
C LEU A 157 -9.59 -4.58 7.61
N SER A 158 -9.65 -3.82 6.52
CA SER A 158 -10.81 -3.63 5.65
C SER A 158 -10.66 -4.40 4.35
N MET A 159 -11.78 -4.86 3.79
CA MET A 159 -11.83 -5.67 2.58
C MET A 159 -12.80 -5.05 1.58
N LEU A 160 -12.37 -4.89 0.34
CA LEU A 160 -13.21 -4.48 -0.78
C LEU A 160 -13.15 -5.53 -1.89
N ALA A 161 -14.24 -6.25 -2.11
CA ALA A 161 -14.40 -7.07 -3.32
C ALA A 161 -14.99 -6.21 -4.43
N CYS A 162 -14.27 -6.13 -5.56
CA CYS A 162 -14.66 -5.30 -6.69
C CYS A 162 -15.44 -6.15 -7.69
N PRO A 163 -16.76 -5.98 -7.83
CA PRO A 163 -17.59 -6.82 -8.68
C PRO A 163 -17.27 -6.61 -10.15
N ALA A 164 -17.28 -7.70 -10.92
CA ALA A 164 -16.99 -7.76 -12.35
C ALA A 164 -15.57 -7.26 -12.74
N GLU A 165 -14.65 -7.19 -11.79
CA GLU A 165 -13.26 -6.80 -12.02
C GLU A 165 -12.32 -8.01 -12.02
N GLY A 166 -11.28 -7.94 -12.84
CA GLY A 166 -10.13 -8.84 -12.84
C GLY A 166 -8.90 -8.14 -12.31
N HIS A 167 -7.76 -8.82 -12.40
CA HIS A 167 -6.50 -8.40 -11.80
C HIS A 167 -6.01 -6.99 -12.22
N PHE A 168 -6.24 -6.61 -13.46
CA PHE A 168 -5.80 -5.33 -14.03
C PHE A 168 -6.97 -4.36 -14.27
N ALA A 169 -8.11 -4.61 -13.65
CA ALA A 169 -9.25 -3.75 -13.84
C ALA A 169 -9.18 -2.52 -12.95
N TYR A 170 -9.37 -1.37 -13.57
CA TYR A 170 -9.60 -0.11 -12.90
C TYR A 170 -11.09 0.24 -12.95
N SER A 171 -11.62 0.81 -11.87
CA SER A 171 -12.94 1.45 -11.89
C SER A 171 -12.92 2.73 -11.04
N PRO A 172 -13.73 3.75 -11.43
CA PRO A 172 -13.89 4.95 -10.60
C PRO A 172 -14.41 4.62 -9.21
N GLY A 173 -15.29 3.62 -9.08
CA GLY A 173 -15.80 3.20 -7.76
C GLY A 173 -14.73 2.63 -6.84
N LYS A 174 -13.75 1.91 -7.38
CA LYS A 174 -12.58 1.46 -6.61
C LYS A 174 -11.76 2.66 -6.14
N ALA A 175 -11.44 3.59 -7.04
CA ALA A 175 -10.67 4.78 -6.71
C ALA A 175 -11.38 5.68 -5.69
N GLU A 176 -12.70 5.82 -5.78
CA GLU A 176 -13.51 6.58 -4.82
C GLU A 176 -13.53 5.95 -3.42
N TYR A 177 -13.48 4.60 -3.35
CA TYR A 177 -13.47 3.88 -2.08
C TYR A 177 -12.11 3.96 -1.37
N ILE A 178 -11.02 3.94 -2.13
CA ILE A 178 -9.65 4.09 -1.65
C ILE A 178 -9.44 5.50 -1.08
#